data_9802c20f46e7bf62da71d45460fa1da9
#
_entry.id   9802c20f46e7bf62da71d45460fa1da9
#
_cell.length_a   1.000
_cell.length_b   1.000
_cell.length_c   1.000
_cell.angle_alpha   90.00
_cell.angle_beta   90.00
_cell.angle_gamma   90.00
#
_symmetry.space_group_name_H-M   'P 1'
#
loop_
_entity.id
_entity.type
_entity.pdbx_description
1 polymer ?
#
loop_
_entity_poly.entity_id
_entity_poly.type
_entity_poly.pdbx_seq_one_letter_code
_entity_poly.pdbx_strand_id
1 'polypeptide(L)'
;MPLENDVVRLSTADGLYGRRQIFTNKPEITEDNVVEVLESALAVDSRNVQEIDYLYGVYRGIQDIRHKTKVTRPEINNKITVNLANYIVTFKDAYLLSSPVQYIAATGEDDISEAVNELNSFMYEEDKESKDKRLVNWMHICGVAPRMVLPNPDYDEDSSPALLYSLDPREAFVIYYSGLGKRPMAGVLKQYDEDGEQIYYVYVKNGMYTIRKNKVTDFSVYDYGRVPIVEYVNNAARIGAFEVVLPPLNAVNTLESNRIDNVVDFVNAYDVFKNCEIDQKTYSKLTAGGQAIMIRSTMGLDASVTRITSELNQTGIQTNIDDLLAYIDVICGLPNRNGGSSTSDTGTATIYRDGWADAESRADDTEKLFVESEKEILKLMLRIFREKTDIDLSLKQVKVKFTRKNLANSQSKAQVLCELLNNPKVHPKIAYLVSGVLPDVEEAYRMGMEWYEEQEAKTAAELEKEINLERSVQNNRQDNSPSEPEDSTEI
;
A
#
# COMPACT_ATOMS: atom_id res chain seq x y z
N MET A 1 -24.10 -4.06 -12.71
CA MET A 1 -23.77 -4.11 -11.26
C MET A 1 -24.75 -5.08 -10.62
N PRO A 2 -24.32 -6.18 -9.99
CA PRO A 2 -25.24 -6.98 -9.19
C PRO A 2 -25.76 -6.09 -8.05
N LEU A 3 -27.06 -6.17 -7.80
CA LEU A 3 -27.73 -5.45 -6.73
C LEU A 3 -27.12 -5.87 -5.38
N GLU A 4 -27.03 -4.96 -4.43
CA GLU A 4 -26.41 -5.09 -3.09
C GLU A 4 -26.88 -6.30 -2.22
N ASN A 5 -27.79 -7.11 -2.73
CA ASN A 5 -28.40 -8.21 -1.98
C ASN A 5 -27.79 -9.61 -2.25
N ASP A 6 -26.90 -9.75 -3.24
CA ASP A 6 -26.30 -11.03 -3.63
C ASP A 6 -24.82 -11.15 -3.23
N VAL A 7 -24.47 -10.74 -2.02
CA VAL A 7 -23.14 -11.07 -1.48
C VAL A 7 -23.12 -12.57 -1.24
N VAL A 8 -22.44 -13.30 -2.13
CA VAL A 8 -22.18 -14.73 -1.98
C VAL A 8 -21.47 -14.91 -0.64
N ARG A 9 -22.16 -15.53 0.32
CA ARG A 9 -21.55 -15.94 1.58
C ARG A 9 -20.59 -17.07 1.28
N LEU A 10 -19.30 -16.80 1.34
CA LEU A 10 -18.33 -17.88 1.42
C LEU A 10 -18.60 -18.63 2.72
N SER A 11 -18.81 -19.93 2.63
CA SER A 11 -18.89 -20.76 3.82
C SER A 11 -17.58 -20.64 4.59
N THR A 12 -17.63 -20.25 5.86
CA THR A 12 -16.44 -20.19 6.73
C THR A 12 -15.78 -21.57 6.89
N ALA A 13 -16.46 -22.65 6.50
CA ALA A 13 -15.90 -24.00 6.49
C ALA A 13 -14.93 -24.25 5.34
N ASP A 14 -15.06 -23.54 4.21
CA ASP A 14 -14.21 -23.76 3.03
C ASP A 14 -12.93 -22.91 3.02
N GLY A 15 -12.83 -21.88 3.87
CA GLY A 15 -11.69 -21.01 4.01
C GLY A 15 -11.36 -20.20 2.74
N LEU A 16 -10.56 -19.16 2.91
CA LEU A 16 -9.94 -18.42 1.81
C LEU A 16 -8.51 -18.96 1.63
N TYR A 17 -8.17 -19.45 0.42
CA TYR A 17 -6.88 -20.09 0.14
C TYR A 17 -5.91 -19.19 -0.64
N GLY A 18 -6.22 -17.91 -0.79
CA GLY A 18 -5.51 -17.02 -1.70
C GLY A 18 -5.98 -17.19 -3.15
N ARG A 19 -5.68 -16.21 -3.97
CA ARG A 19 -6.12 -16.21 -5.39
C ARG A 19 -5.33 -17.24 -6.18
N ARG A 20 -6.05 -18.13 -6.83
CA ARG A 20 -5.48 -19.25 -7.60
C ARG A 20 -4.78 -18.71 -8.84
N GLN A 21 -3.59 -19.23 -9.14
CA GLN A 21 -3.00 -19.04 -10.46
C GLN A 21 -3.76 -19.88 -11.49
N ILE A 22 -3.93 -19.34 -12.67
CA ILE A 22 -4.65 -19.96 -13.79
C ILE A 22 -3.62 -20.53 -14.76
N PHE A 23 -3.73 -21.80 -15.08
CA PHE A 23 -2.76 -22.49 -15.89
C PHE A 23 -3.37 -23.13 -17.14
N THR A 24 -2.57 -23.21 -18.20
CA THR A 24 -2.83 -24.03 -19.39
C THR A 24 -1.65 -24.97 -19.65
N ASN A 25 -1.94 -26.15 -20.19
CA ASN A 25 -0.93 -27.09 -20.65
C ASN A 25 -0.57 -26.89 -22.14
N LYS A 26 -1.28 -26.01 -22.83
CA LYS A 26 -1.00 -25.70 -24.24
C LYS A 26 0.32 -24.91 -24.32
N PRO A 27 1.28 -25.34 -25.16
CA PRO A 27 2.57 -24.65 -25.29
C PRO A 27 2.47 -23.32 -26.03
N GLU A 28 1.39 -23.12 -26.77
CA GLU A 28 1.06 -21.91 -27.52
C GLU A 28 -0.46 -21.74 -27.58
N ILE A 29 -0.92 -20.48 -27.52
CA ILE A 29 -2.33 -20.13 -27.69
C ILE A 29 -2.53 -19.68 -29.14
N THR A 30 -3.42 -20.40 -29.84
CA THR A 30 -3.77 -20.22 -31.25
C THR A 30 -5.27 -20.01 -31.39
N GLU A 31 -5.74 -19.62 -32.57
CA GLU A 31 -7.15 -19.46 -32.87
C GLU A 31 -7.95 -20.75 -32.59
N ASP A 32 -7.34 -21.93 -32.88
CA ASP A 32 -8.00 -23.24 -32.69
C ASP A 32 -8.21 -23.62 -31.23
N ASN A 33 -7.39 -23.10 -30.29
CA ASN A 33 -7.44 -23.54 -28.90
C ASN A 33 -7.77 -22.42 -27.89
N VAL A 34 -7.79 -21.15 -28.30
CA VAL A 34 -7.97 -20.01 -27.41
C VAL A 34 -9.30 -20.06 -26.67
N VAL A 35 -10.37 -20.53 -27.29
CA VAL A 35 -11.69 -20.66 -26.67
C VAL A 35 -11.68 -21.74 -25.58
N GLU A 36 -11.12 -22.93 -25.86
CA GLU A 36 -10.97 -24.01 -24.86
C GLU A 36 -10.14 -23.56 -23.65
N VAL A 37 -9.02 -22.86 -23.92
CA VAL A 37 -8.15 -22.32 -22.88
C VAL A 37 -8.87 -21.27 -22.04
N LEU A 38 -9.63 -20.38 -22.67
CA LEU A 38 -10.41 -19.34 -21.98
C LEU A 38 -11.50 -19.96 -21.11
N GLU A 39 -12.28 -20.92 -21.61
CA GLU A 39 -13.33 -21.58 -20.81
C GLU A 39 -12.76 -22.27 -19.58
N SER A 40 -11.65 -22.98 -19.73
CA SER A 40 -10.95 -23.60 -18.61
C SER A 40 -10.42 -22.58 -17.60
N ALA A 41 -9.93 -21.45 -18.07
CA ALA A 41 -9.44 -20.34 -17.25
C ALA A 41 -10.57 -19.66 -16.48
N LEU A 42 -11.71 -19.40 -17.13
CA LEU A 42 -12.88 -18.77 -16.53
C LEU A 42 -13.47 -19.60 -15.38
N ALA A 43 -13.40 -20.93 -15.46
CA ALA A 43 -13.83 -21.82 -14.38
C ALA A 43 -13.02 -21.64 -13.08
N VAL A 44 -11.74 -21.31 -13.18
CA VAL A 44 -10.89 -20.99 -12.02
C VAL A 44 -11.08 -19.54 -11.61
N ASP A 45 -11.13 -18.64 -12.58
CA ASP A 45 -11.28 -17.20 -12.35
C ASP A 45 -12.59 -16.87 -11.64
N SER A 46 -13.70 -17.53 -11.97
CA SER A 46 -14.99 -17.31 -11.30
C SER A 46 -14.93 -17.51 -9.77
N ARG A 47 -14.10 -18.47 -9.31
CA ARG A 47 -13.86 -18.68 -7.87
C ARG A 47 -13.01 -17.54 -7.27
N ASN A 48 -12.00 -17.09 -8.01
CA ASN A 48 -11.19 -15.95 -7.58
C ASN A 48 -12.05 -14.68 -7.47
N VAL A 49 -12.92 -14.43 -8.46
CA VAL A 49 -13.84 -13.27 -8.45
C VAL A 49 -14.77 -13.30 -7.24
N GLN A 50 -15.36 -14.46 -6.90
CA GLN A 50 -16.21 -14.59 -5.71
C GLN A 50 -15.46 -14.24 -4.41
N GLU A 51 -14.24 -14.72 -4.26
CA GLU A 51 -13.40 -14.39 -3.11
C GLU A 51 -12.98 -12.92 -3.10
N ILE A 52 -12.66 -12.33 -4.26
CA ILE A 52 -12.33 -10.91 -4.41
C ILE A 52 -13.53 -10.03 -4.04
N ASP A 53 -14.74 -10.37 -4.51
CA ASP A 53 -15.95 -9.62 -4.19
C ASP A 53 -16.26 -9.66 -2.68
N TYR A 54 -16.09 -10.82 -2.04
CA TYR A 54 -16.22 -10.94 -0.59
C TYR A 54 -15.23 -10.03 0.14
N LEU A 55 -13.95 -10.12 -0.19
CA LEU A 55 -12.89 -9.32 0.44
C LEU A 55 -13.09 -7.82 0.20
N TYR A 56 -13.50 -7.44 -1.01
CA TYR A 56 -13.82 -6.06 -1.32
C TYR A 56 -15.05 -5.56 -0.54
N GLY A 57 -16.05 -6.42 -0.34
CA GLY A 57 -17.18 -6.16 0.54
C GLY A 57 -16.73 -5.90 1.98
N VAL A 58 -15.88 -6.78 2.54
CA VAL A 58 -15.31 -6.60 3.89
C VAL A 58 -14.53 -5.30 4.01
N TYR A 59 -13.68 -4.97 3.03
CA TYR A 59 -12.95 -3.71 2.96
C TYR A 59 -13.87 -2.48 2.98
N ARG A 60 -15.02 -2.55 2.28
CA ARG A 60 -16.04 -1.49 2.25
C ARG A 60 -16.93 -1.44 3.50
N GLY A 61 -16.71 -2.32 4.49
CA GLY A 61 -17.53 -2.41 5.71
C GLY A 61 -18.83 -3.22 5.54
N ILE A 62 -18.96 -4.01 4.46
CA ILE A 62 -20.02 -4.97 4.29
C ILE A 62 -19.52 -6.29 4.89
N GLN A 63 -19.70 -6.44 6.22
CA GLN A 63 -19.13 -7.54 6.99
C GLN A 63 -20.22 -8.45 7.54
N ASP A 64 -19.86 -9.68 7.94
CA ASP A 64 -20.76 -10.73 8.37
C ASP A 64 -21.69 -10.34 9.53
N ILE A 65 -21.24 -9.41 10.37
CA ILE A 65 -22.05 -8.87 11.48
C ILE A 65 -23.39 -8.28 11.03
N ARG A 66 -23.50 -7.82 9.78
CA ARG A 66 -24.76 -7.31 9.22
C ARG A 66 -25.86 -8.38 9.18
N HIS A 67 -25.47 -9.65 9.17
CA HIS A 67 -26.35 -10.81 9.15
C HIS A 67 -26.58 -11.42 10.55
N LYS A 68 -26.05 -10.80 11.63
CA LYS A 68 -26.26 -11.24 13.00
C LYS A 68 -27.77 -11.35 13.28
N THR A 69 -28.19 -12.50 13.81
CA THR A 69 -29.54 -12.74 14.29
C THR A 69 -29.52 -13.06 15.78
N LYS A 70 -30.55 -12.64 16.52
CA LYS A 70 -30.69 -12.88 17.95
C LYS A 70 -32.07 -13.52 18.18
N VAL A 71 -32.12 -14.68 18.84
CA VAL A 71 -33.35 -15.39 19.11
C VAL A 71 -34.11 -14.76 20.26
N THR A 72 -33.37 -14.34 21.31
CA THR A 72 -33.94 -13.70 22.49
C THR A 72 -33.87 -12.20 22.33
N ARG A 73 -34.98 -11.50 22.46
CA ARG A 73 -35.11 -10.04 22.30
C ARG A 73 -34.53 -9.55 20.95
N PRO A 74 -35.14 -9.99 19.82
CA PRO A 74 -34.66 -9.63 18.48
C PRO A 74 -34.69 -8.12 18.19
N GLU A 75 -35.48 -7.35 18.95
CA GLU A 75 -35.54 -5.88 18.90
C GLU A 75 -34.28 -5.21 19.38
N ILE A 76 -33.45 -5.89 20.22
CA ILE A 76 -32.16 -5.42 20.70
C ILE A 76 -31.08 -6.25 19.99
N ASN A 77 -30.78 -5.89 18.78
CA ASN A 77 -29.83 -6.58 17.93
C ASN A 77 -29.01 -5.58 17.12
N ASN A 78 -28.09 -4.90 17.80
CA ASN A 78 -27.19 -3.94 17.19
C ASN A 78 -26.17 -4.67 16.30
N LYS A 79 -25.79 -4.04 15.20
CA LYS A 79 -24.89 -4.58 14.19
C LYS A 79 -23.79 -3.56 13.92
N ILE A 80 -22.81 -3.55 14.81
CA ILE A 80 -21.70 -2.61 14.76
C ILE A 80 -20.59 -3.18 13.89
N THR A 81 -20.18 -2.43 12.89
CA THR A 81 -19.03 -2.76 12.06
C THR A 81 -17.87 -1.85 12.43
N VAL A 82 -16.84 -2.41 13.04
CA VAL A 82 -15.54 -1.75 13.24
C VAL A 82 -14.70 -2.10 12.02
N ASN A 83 -14.61 -1.18 11.06
CA ASN A 83 -14.00 -1.48 9.77
C ASN A 83 -12.46 -1.45 9.82
N LEU A 84 -11.88 -2.36 10.60
CA LEU A 84 -10.42 -2.52 10.72
C LEU A 84 -9.77 -3.02 9.42
N ALA A 85 -10.51 -3.75 8.57
CA ALA A 85 -10.00 -4.17 7.27
C ALA A 85 -9.60 -2.97 6.39
N ASN A 86 -10.44 -1.92 6.35
CA ASN A 86 -10.11 -0.68 5.66
C ASN A 86 -8.89 0.01 6.27
N TYR A 87 -8.81 0.05 7.61
CA TYR A 87 -7.68 0.63 8.32
C TYR A 87 -6.36 -0.07 7.97
N ILE A 88 -6.33 -1.41 7.98
CA ILE A 88 -5.14 -2.22 7.64
C ILE A 88 -4.67 -1.91 6.22
N VAL A 89 -5.58 -1.94 5.24
CA VAL A 89 -5.26 -1.67 3.83
C VAL A 89 -4.75 -0.25 3.67
N THR A 90 -5.47 0.74 4.20
CA THR A 90 -5.09 2.15 4.07
C THR A 90 -3.73 2.45 4.69
N PHE A 91 -3.42 1.83 5.84
CA PHE A 91 -2.10 1.96 6.46
C PHE A 91 -1.00 1.38 5.56
N LYS A 92 -1.19 0.15 5.06
CA LYS A 92 -0.18 -0.52 4.22
C LYS A 92 0.02 0.17 2.88
N ASP A 93 -1.05 0.67 2.24
CA ASP A 93 -0.97 1.47 1.03
C ASP A 93 -0.14 2.74 1.24
N ALA A 94 -0.47 3.50 2.30
CA ALA A 94 0.21 4.74 2.62
C ALA A 94 1.66 4.53 3.05
N TYR A 95 1.96 3.40 3.67
CA TYR A 95 3.33 3.07 4.10
C TYR A 95 4.21 2.63 2.94
N LEU A 96 3.71 1.73 2.08
CA LEU A 96 4.45 1.23 0.91
C LEU A 96 4.70 2.33 -0.12
N LEU A 97 3.68 3.15 -0.41
CA LEU A 97 3.72 4.24 -1.40
C LEU A 97 3.78 5.62 -0.73
N SER A 98 4.56 5.76 0.33
CA SER A 98 4.73 7.07 1.01
C SER A 98 5.48 8.11 0.15
N SER A 99 6.15 7.66 -0.89
CA SER A 99 6.68 8.45 -2.00
C SER A 99 6.43 7.70 -3.31
N PRO A 100 6.34 8.39 -4.45
CA PRO A 100 6.18 7.75 -5.75
C PRO A 100 7.31 6.76 -6.04
N VAL A 101 6.98 5.66 -6.71
CA VAL A 101 7.97 4.71 -7.22
C VAL A 101 8.76 5.38 -8.34
N GLN A 102 10.07 5.42 -8.22
CA GLN A 102 10.97 6.07 -9.16
C GLN A 102 11.83 5.06 -9.89
N TYR A 103 12.22 5.40 -11.10
CA TYR A 103 13.27 4.71 -11.82
C TYR A 103 14.56 5.50 -11.69
N ILE A 104 15.66 4.80 -11.41
CA ILE A 104 16.98 5.42 -11.27
C ILE A 104 17.97 4.69 -12.18
N ALA A 105 18.99 5.42 -12.63
CA ALA A 105 20.07 4.85 -13.41
C ALA A 105 20.87 3.81 -12.60
N ALA A 106 21.20 2.68 -13.22
CA ALA A 106 22.00 1.64 -12.57
C ALA A 106 23.49 2.02 -12.51
N THR A 107 23.95 2.88 -13.42
CA THR A 107 25.30 3.40 -13.54
C THR A 107 25.24 4.92 -13.61
N GLY A 108 26.31 5.59 -13.17
CA GLY A 108 26.39 7.06 -13.18
C GLY A 108 26.86 7.63 -14.52
N GLU A 109 26.50 7.03 -15.66
CA GLU A 109 26.76 7.56 -16.99
C GLU A 109 25.70 8.63 -17.32
N ASP A 110 26.14 9.80 -17.79
CA ASP A 110 25.25 10.97 -17.99
C ASP A 110 24.13 10.67 -19.01
N ASP A 111 24.44 10.03 -20.13
CA ASP A 111 23.47 9.66 -21.17
C ASP A 111 22.37 8.73 -20.63
N ILE A 112 22.72 7.80 -19.73
CA ILE A 112 21.78 6.89 -19.11
C ILE A 112 20.90 7.63 -18.10
N SER A 113 21.49 8.55 -17.34
CA SER A 113 20.76 9.36 -16.36
C SER A 113 19.73 10.27 -17.03
N GLU A 114 20.07 10.87 -18.16
CA GLU A 114 19.15 11.70 -18.96
C GLU A 114 17.99 10.88 -19.51
N ALA A 115 18.26 9.73 -20.11
CA ALA A 115 17.21 8.84 -20.63
C ALA A 115 16.29 8.27 -19.53
N VAL A 116 16.82 8.02 -18.33
CA VAL A 116 16.00 7.59 -17.18
C VAL A 116 15.15 8.74 -16.64
N ASN A 117 15.64 9.98 -16.66
CA ASN A 117 14.86 11.14 -16.29
C ASN A 117 13.70 11.36 -17.28
N GLU A 118 13.93 11.19 -18.57
CA GLU A 118 12.89 11.24 -19.59
C GLU A 118 11.85 10.12 -19.39
N LEU A 119 12.28 8.90 -19.08
CA LEU A 119 11.38 7.81 -18.68
C LEU A 119 10.50 8.20 -17.49
N ASN A 120 11.05 8.84 -16.45
CA ASN A 120 10.27 9.31 -15.30
C ASN A 120 9.28 10.42 -15.69
N SER A 121 9.62 11.29 -16.64
CA SER A 121 8.70 12.32 -17.15
C SER A 121 7.49 11.69 -17.83
N PHE A 122 7.67 10.70 -18.69
CA PHE A 122 6.56 9.94 -19.28
C PHE A 122 5.71 9.22 -18.22
N MET A 123 6.31 8.73 -17.14
CA MET A 123 5.56 8.12 -16.06
C MET A 123 4.74 9.13 -15.26
N TYR A 124 5.22 10.35 -15.13
CA TYR A 124 4.48 11.44 -14.53
C TYR A 124 3.28 11.85 -15.41
N GLU A 125 3.46 11.98 -16.71
CA GLU A 125 2.38 12.27 -17.69
C GLU A 125 1.29 11.20 -17.67
N GLU A 126 1.67 9.93 -17.46
CA GLU A 126 0.74 8.80 -17.33
C GLU A 126 0.07 8.68 -15.95
N ASP A 127 0.23 9.66 -15.05
CA ASP A 127 -0.32 9.56 -13.68
C ASP A 127 0.07 8.25 -12.97
N LYS A 128 1.29 7.74 -13.20
CA LYS A 128 1.73 6.47 -12.66
C LYS A 128 1.55 6.39 -11.15
N GLU A 129 1.78 7.46 -10.42
CA GLU A 129 1.59 7.50 -8.96
C GLU A 129 0.16 7.14 -8.55
N SER A 130 -0.85 7.72 -9.18
CA SER A 130 -2.26 7.41 -8.94
C SER A 130 -2.60 5.99 -9.35
N LYS A 131 -2.03 5.51 -10.47
CA LYS A 131 -2.22 4.15 -10.98
C LYS A 131 -1.54 3.12 -10.07
N ASP A 132 -0.36 3.40 -9.53
CA ASP A 132 0.32 2.57 -8.53
C ASP A 132 -0.50 2.45 -7.24
N LYS A 133 -1.07 3.56 -6.76
CA LYS A 133 -1.92 3.55 -5.59
C LYS A 133 -3.16 2.66 -5.76
N ARG A 134 -3.81 2.70 -6.92
CA ARG A 134 -4.96 1.82 -7.22
C ARG A 134 -4.53 0.34 -7.30
N LEU A 135 -3.38 0.08 -7.88
CA LEU A 135 -2.81 -1.26 -8.01
C LEU A 135 -2.50 -1.86 -6.64
N VAL A 136 -1.77 -1.13 -5.79
CA VAL A 136 -1.38 -1.55 -4.45
C VAL A 136 -2.61 -1.73 -3.55
N ASN A 137 -3.62 -0.86 -3.69
CA ASN A 137 -4.88 -1.02 -2.98
C ASN A 137 -5.54 -2.38 -3.28
N TRP A 138 -5.65 -2.78 -4.56
CA TRP A 138 -6.14 -4.11 -4.93
C TRP A 138 -5.24 -5.24 -4.40
N MET A 139 -3.91 -5.10 -4.48
CA MET A 139 -2.97 -6.07 -3.90
C MET A 139 -3.25 -6.30 -2.41
N HIS A 140 -3.43 -5.23 -1.64
CA HIS A 140 -3.69 -5.35 -0.21
C HIS A 140 -5.12 -5.81 0.11
N ILE A 141 -6.12 -5.51 -0.73
CA ILE A 141 -7.50 -6.00 -0.52
C ILE A 141 -7.59 -7.49 -0.77
N CYS A 142 -7.14 -7.97 -1.93
CA CYS A 142 -7.41 -9.34 -2.38
C CYS A 142 -6.19 -10.17 -2.75
N GLY A 143 -4.98 -9.62 -2.54
CA GLY A 143 -3.74 -10.35 -2.74
C GLY A 143 -3.16 -10.29 -4.15
N VAL A 144 -3.91 -9.79 -5.15
CA VAL A 144 -3.49 -9.71 -6.56
C VAL A 144 -4.03 -8.44 -7.22
N ALA A 145 -3.29 -7.91 -8.18
CA ALA A 145 -3.74 -6.80 -9.01
C ALA A 145 -3.11 -6.87 -10.40
N PRO A 146 -3.88 -6.85 -11.48
CA PRO A 146 -3.36 -6.83 -12.84
C PRO A 146 -3.08 -5.41 -13.31
N ARG A 147 -1.97 -5.25 -14.05
CA ARG A 147 -1.60 -4.03 -14.76
C ARG A 147 -1.41 -4.34 -16.23
N MET A 148 -1.87 -3.45 -17.10
CA MET A 148 -1.68 -3.57 -18.54
C MET A 148 -0.89 -2.38 -19.08
N VAL A 149 -0.04 -2.66 -20.07
CA VAL A 149 0.71 -1.65 -20.83
C VAL A 149 0.42 -1.85 -22.31
N LEU A 150 0.01 -0.79 -22.96
CA LEU A 150 -0.23 -0.76 -24.39
C LEU A 150 0.51 0.42 -25.04
N PRO A 151 0.89 0.33 -26.32
CA PRO A 151 1.37 1.49 -27.06
C PRO A 151 0.28 2.54 -27.17
N ASN A 152 0.65 3.81 -27.02
CA ASN A 152 -0.27 4.91 -27.25
C ASN A 152 -0.47 5.11 -28.77
N PRO A 153 -1.68 4.91 -29.32
CA PRO A 153 -1.92 5.11 -30.74
C PRO A 153 -1.86 6.60 -31.15
N ASP A 154 -2.18 7.48 -30.21
CA ASP A 154 -2.27 8.93 -30.40
C ASP A 154 -1.06 9.65 -29.76
N TYR A 155 0.11 8.98 -29.75
CA TYR A 155 1.34 9.55 -29.19
C TYR A 155 1.75 10.83 -29.89
N ASP A 156 1.95 11.89 -29.12
CA ASP A 156 2.45 13.21 -29.51
C ASP A 156 3.49 13.73 -28.49
N GLU A 157 3.95 14.97 -28.70
CA GLU A 157 4.98 15.60 -27.85
C GLU A 157 4.53 15.83 -26.39
N ASP A 158 3.20 15.90 -26.14
CA ASP A 158 2.61 16.18 -24.83
C ASP A 158 2.08 14.89 -24.14
N SER A 159 2.36 13.72 -24.69
CA SER A 159 1.84 12.44 -24.18
C SER A 159 2.89 11.35 -24.07
N SER A 160 2.65 10.36 -23.19
CA SER A 160 3.53 9.20 -23.07
C SER A 160 3.37 8.24 -24.26
N PRO A 161 4.46 7.65 -24.78
CA PRO A 161 4.41 6.65 -25.87
C PRO A 161 3.76 5.33 -25.44
N ALA A 162 3.61 5.08 -24.12
CA ALA A 162 2.97 3.89 -23.57
C ALA A 162 1.86 4.28 -22.60
N LEU A 163 0.71 3.63 -22.72
CA LEU A 163 -0.43 3.78 -21.83
C LEU A 163 -0.39 2.72 -20.73
N LEU A 164 -0.52 3.15 -19.47
CA LEU A 164 -0.61 2.27 -18.30
C LEU A 164 -2.05 2.18 -17.80
N TYR A 165 -2.49 0.94 -17.48
CA TYR A 165 -3.81 0.68 -16.90
C TYR A 165 -3.67 -0.18 -15.65
N SER A 166 -4.13 0.30 -14.49
CA SER A 166 -4.35 -0.53 -13.31
C SER A 166 -5.76 -1.10 -13.39
N LEU A 167 -5.85 -2.40 -13.66
CA LEU A 167 -7.11 -3.08 -13.93
C LEU A 167 -7.75 -3.61 -12.63
N ASP A 168 -9.06 -3.76 -12.65
CA ASP A 168 -9.80 -4.46 -11.60
C ASP A 168 -9.51 -5.96 -11.68
N PRO A 169 -9.06 -6.62 -10.60
CA PRO A 169 -8.76 -8.06 -10.60
C PRO A 169 -9.99 -8.94 -10.80
N ARG A 170 -11.20 -8.39 -10.78
CA ARG A 170 -12.43 -9.09 -11.16
C ARG A 170 -12.66 -9.12 -12.68
N GLU A 171 -12.04 -8.18 -13.38
CA GLU A 171 -12.20 -7.99 -14.83
C GLU A 171 -10.99 -8.46 -15.63
N ALA A 172 -9.83 -8.64 -14.99
CA ALA A 172 -8.62 -9.05 -15.69
C ALA A 172 -7.80 -10.08 -14.91
N PHE A 173 -7.18 -11.01 -15.63
CA PHE A 173 -6.30 -12.05 -15.10
C PHE A 173 -5.27 -12.53 -16.12
N VAL A 174 -4.26 -13.27 -15.64
CA VAL A 174 -3.20 -13.83 -16.49
C VAL A 174 -3.26 -15.36 -16.49
N ILE A 175 -3.11 -15.95 -17.67
CA ILE A 175 -3.00 -17.40 -17.88
C ILE A 175 -1.54 -17.76 -18.03
N TYR A 176 -1.07 -18.73 -17.23
CA TYR A 176 0.31 -19.19 -17.21
C TYR A 176 0.46 -20.59 -17.84
N TYR A 177 1.64 -20.89 -18.32
CA TYR A 177 1.99 -22.25 -18.73
C TYR A 177 2.22 -23.14 -17.50
N SER A 178 1.66 -24.35 -17.51
CA SER A 178 1.76 -25.30 -16.39
C SER A 178 3.15 -25.96 -16.25
N GLY A 179 4.01 -25.83 -17.27
CA GLY A 179 5.35 -26.38 -17.26
C GLY A 179 6.35 -25.55 -16.46
N LEU A 180 7.62 -25.99 -16.51
CA LEU A 180 8.72 -25.32 -15.81
C LEU A 180 8.82 -23.84 -16.22
N GLY A 181 9.00 -22.96 -15.23
CA GLY A 181 9.14 -21.51 -15.39
C GLY A 181 7.80 -20.75 -15.44
N LYS A 182 6.64 -21.43 -15.47
CA LYS A 182 5.29 -20.82 -15.36
C LYS A 182 5.15 -19.50 -16.13
N ARG A 183 5.63 -19.46 -17.37
CA ARG A 183 5.63 -18.23 -18.19
C ARG A 183 4.21 -17.75 -18.48
N PRO A 184 3.95 -16.43 -18.53
CA PRO A 184 2.69 -15.89 -18.99
C PRO A 184 2.41 -16.31 -20.44
N MET A 185 1.20 -16.80 -20.72
CA MET A 185 0.74 -17.24 -22.04
C MET A 185 -0.27 -16.27 -22.64
N ALA A 186 -1.19 -15.76 -21.82
CA ALA A 186 -2.15 -14.75 -22.23
C ALA A 186 -2.59 -13.90 -21.03
N GLY A 187 -2.96 -12.65 -21.30
CA GLY A 187 -3.72 -11.79 -20.42
C GLY A 187 -5.16 -11.68 -20.90
N VAL A 188 -6.11 -11.84 -20.02
CA VAL A 188 -7.54 -11.77 -20.35
C VAL A 188 -8.13 -10.52 -19.72
N LEU A 189 -8.87 -9.74 -20.51
CA LEU A 189 -9.68 -8.61 -20.06
C LEU A 189 -11.15 -8.90 -20.41
N LYS A 190 -12.01 -8.81 -19.40
CA LYS A 190 -13.47 -8.97 -19.51
C LYS A 190 -14.12 -7.61 -19.65
N GLN A 191 -14.92 -7.40 -20.67
CA GLN A 191 -15.71 -6.19 -20.86
C GLN A 191 -17.13 -6.55 -21.24
N TYR A 192 -18.02 -5.55 -21.24
CA TYR A 192 -19.40 -5.68 -21.71
C TYR A 192 -19.61 -4.70 -22.85
N ASP A 193 -20.33 -5.12 -23.86
CA ASP A 193 -20.74 -4.22 -24.93
C ASP A 193 -21.98 -3.37 -24.52
N GLU A 194 -22.43 -2.54 -25.44
CA GLU A 194 -23.61 -1.67 -25.21
C GLU A 194 -24.89 -2.44 -24.97
N ASP A 195 -24.99 -3.68 -25.47
CA ASP A 195 -26.11 -4.58 -25.27
C ASP A 195 -26.01 -5.39 -23.96
N GLY A 196 -24.91 -5.22 -23.20
CA GLY A 196 -24.63 -5.93 -21.97
C GLY A 196 -24.09 -7.37 -22.20
N GLU A 197 -23.71 -7.73 -23.43
CA GLU A 197 -23.06 -9.01 -23.71
C GLU A 197 -21.58 -8.97 -23.32
N GLN A 198 -21.12 -10.07 -22.73
CA GLN A 198 -19.72 -10.18 -22.29
C GLN A 198 -18.79 -10.43 -23.46
N ILE A 199 -17.74 -9.62 -23.54
CA ILE A 199 -16.65 -9.72 -24.50
C ILE A 199 -15.37 -10.08 -23.74
N TYR A 200 -14.57 -10.95 -24.29
CA TYR A 200 -13.25 -11.29 -23.78
C TYR A 200 -12.19 -10.86 -24.78
N TYR A 201 -11.25 -10.04 -24.32
CA TYR A 201 -10.04 -9.71 -25.02
C TYR A 201 -8.90 -10.55 -24.46
N VAL A 202 -8.37 -11.46 -25.31
CA VAL A 202 -7.29 -12.37 -24.93
C VAL A 202 -6.01 -11.89 -25.58
N TYR A 203 -5.21 -11.20 -24.82
CA TYR A 203 -3.91 -10.65 -25.24
C TYR A 203 -2.85 -11.74 -25.20
N VAL A 204 -2.26 -12.01 -26.32
CA VAL A 204 -1.10 -12.91 -26.47
C VAL A 204 0.12 -12.11 -26.91
N LYS A 205 1.28 -12.76 -27.00
CA LYS A 205 2.55 -12.10 -27.36
C LYS A 205 2.48 -11.34 -28.70
N ASN A 206 1.76 -11.89 -29.69
CA ASN A 206 1.74 -11.43 -31.08
C ASN A 206 0.38 -10.88 -31.53
N GLY A 207 -0.52 -10.58 -30.61
CA GLY A 207 -1.82 -10.00 -30.93
C GLY A 207 -2.86 -10.13 -29.84
N MET A 208 -4.11 -9.90 -30.23
CA MET A 208 -5.26 -9.94 -29.36
C MET A 208 -6.44 -10.63 -30.06
N TYR A 209 -6.96 -11.68 -29.44
CA TYR A 209 -8.22 -12.31 -29.84
C TYR A 209 -9.39 -11.61 -29.20
N THR A 210 -10.42 -11.31 -29.98
CA THR A 210 -11.73 -10.88 -29.48
C THR A 210 -12.68 -12.06 -29.49
N ILE A 211 -13.20 -12.44 -28.33
CA ILE A 211 -14.08 -13.60 -28.18
C ILE A 211 -15.46 -13.14 -27.69
N ARG A 212 -16.50 -13.52 -28.45
CA ARG A 212 -17.91 -13.28 -28.12
C ARG A 212 -18.69 -14.58 -28.24
N LYS A 213 -19.55 -14.87 -27.29
CA LYS A 213 -20.41 -16.10 -27.32
C LYS A 213 -19.59 -17.36 -27.60
N ASN A 214 -18.43 -17.51 -26.97
CA ASN A 214 -17.51 -18.64 -27.14
C ASN A 214 -17.02 -18.83 -28.58
N LYS A 215 -16.88 -17.76 -29.34
CA LYS A 215 -16.31 -17.78 -30.70
C LYS A 215 -15.32 -16.65 -30.86
N VAL A 216 -14.22 -16.94 -31.53
CA VAL A 216 -13.31 -15.89 -32.00
C VAL A 216 -14.03 -15.08 -33.06
N THR A 217 -14.16 -13.78 -32.83
CA THR A 217 -14.80 -12.84 -33.75
C THR A 217 -13.80 -12.00 -34.53
N ASP A 218 -12.63 -11.75 -33.93
CA ASP A 218 -11.56 -10.98 -34.54
C ASP A 218 -10.20 -11.37 -33.96
N PHE A 219 -9.15 -11.14 -34.75
CA PHE A 219 -7.75 -11.22 -34.29
C PHE A 219 -6.97 -10.02 -34.81
N SER A 220 -6.63 -9.12 -33.87
CA SER A 220 -5.79 -7.96 -34.15
C SER A 220 -4.32 -8.33 -33.97
N VAL A 221 -3.55 -8.28 -35.07
CA VAL A 221 -2.11 -8.58 -35.06
C VAL A 221 -1.33 -7.40 -34.48
N TYR A 222 -0.59 -7.65 -33.42
CA TYR A 222 0.35 -6.69 -32.85
C TYR A 222 1.46 -7.43 -32.10
N ASP A 223 2.72 -7.12 -32.39
CA ASP A 223 3.84 -7.77 -31.69
C ASP A 223 4.18 -7.01 -30.39
N TYR A 224 3.52 -7.36 -29.31
CA TYR A 224 3.86 -6.84 -27.96
C TYR A 224 5.21 -7.38 -27.46
N GLY A 225 5.76 -8.44 -28.06
CA GLY A 225 6.96 -9.14 -27.59
C GLY A 225 6.75 -9.96 -26.34
N ARG A 226 5.76 -9.61 -25.51
CA ARG A 226 5.33 -10.25 -24.26
C ARG A 226 3.83 -10.09 -24.10
N VAL A 227 3.25 -10.83 -23.16
CA VAL A 227 1.85 -10.59 -22.75
C VAL A 227 1.75 -9.22 -22.09
N PRO A 228 0.88 -8.31 -22.57
CA PRO A 228 0.84 -6.94 -22.08
C PRO A 228 0.15 -6.75 -20.72
N ILE A 229 -0.42 -7.82 -20.14
CA ILE A 229 -0.99 -7.82 -18.79
C ILE A 229 -0.05 -8.55 -17.86
N VAL A 230 0.35 -7.89 -16.77
CA VAL A 230 1.23 -8.41 -15.74
C VAL A 230 0.50 -8.38 -14.40
N GLU A 231 0.59 -9.46 -13.64
CA GLU A 231 -0.03 -9.59 -12.33
C GLU A 231 0.97 -9.19 -11.24
N TYR A 232 0.52 -8.37 -10.32
CA TYR A 232 1.23 -7.99 -9.10
C TYR A 232 0.62 -8.76 -7.93
N VAL A 233 1.45 -9.22 -7.02
CA VAL A 233 1.01 -10.03 -5.89
C VAL A 233 1.47 -9.41 -4.56
N ASN A 234 0.60 -9.43 -3.56
CA ASN A 234 0.91 -8.93 -2.23
C ASN A 234 1.93 -9.82 -1.50
N ASN A 235 1.83 -11.13 -1.71
CA ASN A 235 2.72 -12.15 -1.16
C ASN A 235 2.67 -13.44 -1.98
N ALA A 236 3.57 -14.37 -1.72
CA ALA A 236 3.66 -15.64 -2.45
C ALA A 236 2.39 -16.51 -2.33
N ALA A 237 1.62 -16.36 -1.26
CA ALA A 237 0.36 -17.08 -1.07
C ALA A 237 -0.83 -16.41 -1.78
N ARG A 238 -0.64 -15.19 -2.35
CA ARG A 238 -1.65 -14.43 -3.09
C ARG A 238 -2.88 -14.10 -2.24
N ILE A 239 -2.65 -13.78 -0.94
CA ILE A 239 -3.68 -13.39 0.03
C ILE A 239 -3.63 -11.89 0.32
N GLY A 240 -4.79 -11.32 0.66
CA GLY A 240 -4.92 -9.92 1.03
C GLY A 240 -4.29 -9.60 2.39
N ALA A 241 -4.13 -8.32 2.67
CA ALA A 241 -3.43 -7.84 3.85
C ALA A 241 -4.16 -8.14 5.18
N PHE A 242 -5.49 -8.23 5.16
CA PHE A 242 -6.34 -8.52 6.32
C PHE A 242 -6.97 -9.92 6.29
N GLU A 243 -6.75 -10.69 5.24
CA GLU A 243 -7.39 -11.99 5.02
C GLU A 243 -7.08 -12.98 6.14
N VAL A 244 -5.85 -12.98 6.64
CA VAL A 244 -5.41 -13.85 7.75
C VAL A 244 -6.02 -13.50 9.11
N VAL A 245 -6.59 -12.31 9.26
CA VAL A 245 -7.20 -11.82 10.50
C VAL A 245 -8.73 -11.68 10.41
N LEU A 246 -9.37 -12.24 9.38
CA LEU A 246 -10.82 -12.21 9.25
C LEU A 246 -11.55 -12.76 10.49
N PRO A 247 -11.14 -13.91 11.08
CA PRO A 247 -11.80 -14.41 12.29
C PRO A 247 -11.74 -13.44 13.49
N PRO A 248 -10.57 -12.89 13.89
CA PRO A 248 -10.54 -11.89 14.95
C PRO A 248 -11.26 -10.58 14.61
N LEU A 249 -11.27 -10.13 13.34
CA LEU A 249 -12.08 -8.99 12.91
C LEU A 249 -13.59 -9.20 13.18
N ASN A 250 -14.09 -10.37 12.81
CA ASN A 250 -15.49 -10.74 13.06
C ASN A 250 -15.80 -10.88 14.57
N ALA A 251 -14.84 -11.34 15.37
CA ALA A 251 -14.97 -11.41 16.82
C ALA A 251 -15.08 -10.02 17.45
N VAL A 252 -14.25 -9.05 17.03
CA VAL A 252 -14.34 -7.65 17.49
C VAL A 252 -15.71 -7.06 17.17
N ASN A 253 -16.21 -7.21 15.95
CA ASN A 253 -17.52 -6.72 15.55
C ASN A 253 -18.66 -7.33 16.42
N THR A 254 -18.54 -8.63 16.71
CA THR A 254 -19.51 -9.35 17.53
C THR A 254 -19.48 -8.87 18.98
N LEU A 255 -18.29 -8.68 19.57
CA LEU A 255 -18.12 -8.19 20.94
C LEU A 255 -18.65 -6.76 21.08
N GLU A 256 -18.33 -5.86 20.15
CA GLU A 256 -18.82 -4.49 20.18
C GLU A 256 -20.35 -4.44 19.99
N SER A 257 -20.91 -5.23 19.10
CA SER A 257 -22.37 -5.32 18.92
C SER A 257 -23.06 -5.82 20.18
N ASN A 258 -22.52 -6.87 20.82
CA ASN A 258 -23.06 -7.42 22.06
C ASN A 258 -22.89 -6.45 23.23
N ARG A 259 -21.80 -5.71 23.28
CA ARG A 259 -21.55 -4.67 24.28
C ARG A 259 -22.65 -3.61 24.28
N ILE A 260 -23.01 -3.11 23.09
CA ILE A 260 -24.12 -2.15 22.93
C ILE A 260 -25.46 -2.79 23.28
N ASP A 261 -25.72 -4.04 22.83
CA ASP A 261 -26.92 -4.77 23.20
C ASP A 261 -27.06 -4.89 24.72
N ASN A 262 -25.97 -5.24 25.43
CA ASN A 262 -25.96 -5.36 26.88
C ASN A 262 -26.26 -4.03 27.60
N VAL A 263 -25.75 -2.89 27.06
CA VAL A 263 -26.07 -1.57 27.61
C VAL A 263 -27.56 -1.27 27.47
N VAL A 264 -28.15 -1.57 26.32
CA VAL A 264 -29.59 -1.37 26.07
C VAL A 264 -30.42 -2.31 26.94
N ASP A 265 -30.01 -3.58 27.10
CA ASP A 265 -30.68 -4.57 27.98
C ASP A 265 -30.62 -4.13 29.47
N PHE A 266 -29.49 -3.53 29.91
CA PHE A 266 -29.33 -3.04 31.27
C PHE A 266 -30.31 -1.91 31.59
N VAL A 267 -30.54 -1.00 30.66
CA VAL A 267 -31.51 0.09 30.83
C VAL A 267 -32.93 -0.48 30.95
N ASN A 268 -33.23 -1.65 30.36
CA ASN A 268 -34.51 -2.35 30.41
C ASN A 268 -34.56 -3.45 31.51
N ALA A 269 -34.02 -3.15 32.70
CA ALA A 269 -33.94 -4.08 33.81
C ALA A 269 -35.32 -4.65 34.22
N TYR A 270 -35.32 -5.89 34.72
CA TYR A 270 -36.55 -6.55 35.22
C TYR A 270 -36.78 -6.20 36.67
N ASP A 271 -38.00 -5.72 36.96
CA ASP A 271 -38.46 -5.57 38.33
C ASP A 271 -39.16 -6.85 38.78
N VAL A 272 -38.60 -7.55 39.74
CA VAL A 272 -39.17 -8.78 40.32
C VAL A 272 -39.94 -8.41 41.57
N PHE A 273 -41.25 -8.66 41.51
CA PHE A 273 -42.19 -8.45 42.62
C PHE A 273 -42.39 -9.78 43.33
N LYS A 274 -42.01 -9.84 44.60
CA LYS A 274 -42.15 -11.03 45.42
C LYS A 274 -43.16 -10.76 46.52
N ASN A 275 -44.17 -11.62 46.65
CA ASN A 275 -45.21 -11.53 47.64
C ASN A 275 -46.00 -10.21 47.61
N CYS A 276 -46.16 -9.60 46.43
CA CYS A 276 -46.89 -8.36 46.24
C CYS A 276 -48.00 -8.55 45.20
N GLU A 277 -49.18 -8.00 45.46
CA GLU A 277 -50.20 -7.80 44.44
C GLU A 277 -50.02 -6.41 43.84
N ILE A 278 -49.89 -6.37 42.49
CA ILE A 278 -49.76 -5.13 41.73
C ILE A 278 -50.88 -5.09 40.70
N ASP A 279 -51.66 -4.02 40.74
CA ASP A 279 -52.65 -3.76 39.69
C ASP A 279 -52.00 -3.23 38.41
N GLN A 280 -52.65 -3.40 37.32
CA GLN A 280 -52.15 -3.02 35.96
C GLN A 280 -51.93 -1.51 35.84
N LYS A 281 -52.65 -0.67 36.60
CA LYS A 281 -52.45 0.78 36.63
C LYS A 281 -51.16 1.20 37.37
N THR A 282 -50.82 0.49 38.42
CA THR A 282 -49.57 0.68 39.16
C THR A 282 -48.40 0.19 38.35
N TYR A 283 -48.49 -0.94 37.67
CA TYR A 283 -47.49 -1.44 36.75
C TYR A 283 -47.24 -0.45 35.58
N SER A 284 -48.30 0.10 34.98
CA SER A 284 -48.17 1.07 33.88
C SER A 284 -47.51 2.39 34.35
N LYS A 285 -47.71 2.82 35.60
CA LYS A 285 -47.05 4.00 36.16
C LYS A 285 -45.58 3.75 36.46
N LEU A 286 -45.22 2.52 36.84
CA LEU A 286 -43.83 2.10 37.08
C LEU A 286 -43.03 2.09 35.76
N THR A 287 -43.59 1.55 34.71
CA THR A 287 -43.00 1.53 33.39
C THR A 287 -42.94 2.92 32.75
N ALA A 288 -43.80 3.85 33.16
CA ALA A 288 -43.80 5.24 32.69
C ALA A 288 -42.88 6.19 33.48
N GLY A 289 -42.00 5.69 34.36
CA GLY A 289 -41.00 6.49 35.11
C GLY A 289 -41.44 7.03 36.46
N GLY A 290 -42.43 6.40 37.13
CA GLY A 290 -42.87 6.75 38.47
C GLY A 290 -41.80 6.49 39.52
N GLN A 291 -41.53 7.47 40.42
CA GLN A 291 -40.40 7.44 41.36
C GLN A 291 -40.70 6.79 42.71
N ALA A 292 -41.91 6.38 42.99
CA ALA A 292 -42.27 5.77 44.28
C ALA A 292 -43.21 4.58 44.11
N ILE A 293 -42.88 3.48 44.78
CA ILE A 293 -43.66 2.25 44.82
C ILE A 293 -44.21 2.04 46.22
N MET A 294 -45.52 1.93 46.38
CA MET A 294 -46.11 1.50 47.61
C MET A 294 -46.42 -0.01 47.53
N ILE A 295 -45.73 -0.81 48.34
CA ILE A 295 -45.87 -2.26 48.35
C ILE A 295 -46.73 -2.64 49.54
N ARG A 296 -47.74 -3.49 49.29
CA ARG A 296 -48.52 -4.13 50.35
C ARG A 296 -48.15 -5.59 50.46
N SER A 297 -47.83 -6.02 51.67
CA SER A 297 -47.57 -7.42 51.95
C SER A 297 -48.88 -8.21 51.96
N THR A 298 -48.89 -9.38 51.32
CA THR A 298 -50.03 -10.30 51.29
C THR A 298 -49.81 -11.37 52.34
N MET A 299 -50.79 -11.55 53.25
CA MET A 299 -50.84 -12.62 54.27
C MET A 299 -49.62 -12.76 55.20
N GLY A 300 -49.00 -11.68 55.64
CA GLY A 300 -47.91 -11.73 56.62
C GLY A 300 -46.55 -12.21 56.05
N LEU A 301 -46.42 -12.28 54.74
CA LEU A 301 -45.13 -12.53 54.05
C LEU A 301 -44.47 -11.22 53.69
N ASP A 302 -43.15 -11.14 53.86
CA ASP A 302 -42.40 -9.92 53.50
C ASP A 302 -42.50 -9.67 51.98
N ALA A 303 -43.05 -8.49 51.65
CA ALA A 303 -43.12 -8.03 50.27
C ALA A 303 -41.81 -7.35 49.87
N SER A 304 -41.25 -7.73 48.76
CA SER A 304 -40.05 -7.10 48.23
C SER A 304 -40.12 -6.84 46.74
N VAL A 305 -39.58 -5.73 46.34
CA VAL A 305 -39.30 -5.44 44.91
C VAL A 305 -37.81 -5.41 44.73
N THR A 306 -37.32 -6.28 43.88
CA THR A 306 -35.91 -6.35 43.55
C THR A 306 -35.73 -6.07 42.06
N ARG A 307 -34.94 -5.08 41.74
CA ARG A 307 -34.53 -4.82 40.39
C ARG A 307 -33.38 -5.74 40.03
N ILE A 308 -33.62 -6.68 39.15
CA ILE A 308 -32.54 -7.53 38.61
C ILE A 308 -31.90 -6.78 37.47
N THR A 309 -30.70 -6.32 37.73
CA THR A 309 -29.81 -5.78 36.71
C THR A 309 -28.74 -6.83 36.41
N SER A 310 -28.48 -7.10 35.16
CA SER A 310 -27.28 -7.84 34.77
C SER A 310 -26.04 -7.05 35.16
N GLU A 311 -25.07 -7.65 35.84
CA GLU A 311 -23.79 -6.98 36.07
C GLU A 311 -23.09 -6.77 34.71
N LEU A 312 -22.90 -5.51 34.32
CA LEU A 312 -22.19 -5.15 33.10
C LEU A 312 -20.68 -5.29 33.36
N ASN A 313 -20.12 -6.45 33.03
CA ASN A 313 -18.65 -6.60 33.02
C ASN A 313 -18.02 -5.90 31.81
N GLN A 314 -18.13 -4.59 31.75
CA GLN A 314 -17.56 -3.78 30.66
C GLN A 314 -16.04 -3.87 30.60
N THR A 315 -15.37 -3.98 31.74
CA THR A 315 -13.91 -4.11 31.83
C THR A 315 -13.43 -5.41 31.20
N GLY A 316 -14.08 -6.54 31.48
CA GLY A 316 -13.70 -7.82 30.89
C GLY A 316 -13.92 -7.86 29.36
N ILE A 317 -15.01 -7.26 28.88
CA ILE A 317 -15.25 -7.16 27.43
C ILE A 317 -14.19 -6.27 26.77
N GLN A 318 -13.85 -5.12 27.42
CA GLN A 318 -12.82 -4.23 26.89
C GLN A 318 -11.46 -4.92 26.81
N THR A 319 -11.06 -5.65 27.85
CA THR A 319 -9.79 -6.43 27.84
C THR A 319 -9.75 -7.42 26.68
N ASN A 320 -10.83 -8.15 26.43
CA ASN A 320 -10.90 -9.09 25.29
C ASN A 320 -10.79 -8.37 23.94
N ILE A 321 -11.38 -7.20 23.78
CA ILE A 321 -11.28 -6.38 22.57
C ILE A 321 -9.85 -5.89 22.38
N ASP A 322 -9.23 -5.38 23.45
CA ASP A 322 -7.85 -4.87 23.43
C ASP A 322 -6.85 -5.99 23.06
N ASP A 323 -7.03 -7.20 23.59
CA ASP A 323 -6.23 -8.37 23.24
C ASP A 323 -6.40 -8.75 21.75
N LEU A 324 -7.62 -8.77 21.24
CA LEU A 324 -7.88 -9.06 19.83
C LEU A 324 -7.26 -8.00 18.91
N LEU A 325 -7.36 -6.73 19.26
CA LEU A 325 -6.73 -5.63 18.50
C LEU A 325 -5.21 -5.79 18.50
N ALA A 326 -4.61 -6.11 19.65
CA ALA A 326 -3.18 -6.36 19.74
C ALA A 326 -2.73 -7.55 18.87
N TYR A 327 -3.50 -8.65 18.82
CA TYR A 327 -3.22 -9.77 17.91
C TYR A 327 -3.33 -9.35 16.44
N ILE A 328 -4.35 -8.58 16.07
CA ILE A 328 -4.52 -8.07 14.71
C ILE A 328 -3.32 -7.22 14.31
N ASP A 329 -2.89 -6.30 15.18
CA ASP A 329 -1.76 -5.41 14.91
C ASP A 329 -0.48 -6.23 14.70
N VAL A 330 -0.18 -7.19 15.57
CA VAL A 330 1.01 -8.05 15.47
C VAL A 330 0.95 -8.92 14.20
N ILE A 331 -0.18 -9.58 13.93
CA ILE A 331 -0.32 -10.47 12.76
C ILE A 331 -0.22 -9.67 11.45
N CYS A 332 -0.80 -8.48 11.38
CA CYS A 332 -0.74 -7.62 10.19
C CYS A 332 0.55 -6.79 10.09
N GLY A 333 1.38 -6.74 11.13
CA GLY A 333 2.59 -5.91 11.20
C GLY A 333 2.25 -4.43 11.22
N LEU A 334 1.22 -4.05 11.99
CA LEU A 334 0.88 -2.66 12.22
C LEU A 334 1.62 -2.15 13.45
N PRO A 335 2.11 -0.91 13.44
CA PRO A 335 2.75 -0.34 14.63
C PRO A 335 1.71 -0.10 15.74
N ASN A 336 2.07 -0.46 16.97
CA ASN A 336 1.22 -0.24 18.13
C ASN A 336 1.19 1.24 18.50
N ARG A 337 0.03 1.87 18.38
CA ARG A 337 -0.20 3.29 18.73
C ARG A 337 -0.38 3.52 20.24
N ASN A 338 -0.68 2.46 20.99
CA ASN A 338 -0.93 2.52 22.43
C ASN A 338 0.33 2.21 23.27
N GLY A 339 1.49 2.08 22.63
CA GLY A 339 2.77 1.91 23.29
C GLY A 339 3.01 3.07 24.26
N GLY A 340 3.14 2.78 25.56
CA GLY A 340 3.30 3.79 26.59
C GLY A 340 4.48 4.73 26.30
N SER A 341 4.23 6.04 26.28
CA SER A 341 5.29 7.02 26.13
C SER A 341 6.15 7.05 27.39
N SER A 342 7.37 6.54 27.30
CA SER A 342 8.40 6.83 28.30
C SER A 342 9.09 8.13 27.90
N THR A 343 9.12 9.09 28.80
CA THR A 343 9.76 10.41 28.59
C THR A 343 11.29 10.33 28.45
N SER A 344 11.88 9.13 28.61
CA SER A 344 13.33 8.88 28.55
C SER A 344 13.77 8.07 27.33
N ASP A 345 12.86 7.64 26.45
CA ASP A 345 13.21 6.81 25.31
C ASP A 345 13.82 7.64 24.18
N THR A 346 14.94 7.17 23.65
CA THR A 346 15.48 7.70 22.39
C THR A 346 14.56 7.33 21.22
N GLY A 347 14.48 8.16 20.20
CA GLY A 347 13.63 7.90 19.01
C GLY A 347 13.82 6.50 18.40
N THR A 348 15.05 5.96 18.47
CA THR A 348 15.38 4.61 17.98
C THR A 348 14.74 3.51 18.84
N ALA A 349 14.75 3.65 20.16
CA ALA A 349 14.14 2.68 21.08
C ALA A 349 12.62 2.62 20.91
N THR A 350 11.99 3.77 20.65
CA THR A 350 10.55 3.88 20.36
C THR A 350 10.18 3.12 19.08
N ILE A 351 10.99 3.27 18.00
CA ILE A 351 10.76 2.58 16.70
C ILE A 351 10.74 1.05 16.87
N TYR A 352 11.71 0.51 17.61
CA TYR A 352 11.77 -0.94 17.84
C TYR A 352 10.66 -1.44 18.74
N ARG A 353 10.34 -0.70 19.79
CA ARG A 353 9.28 -1.08 20.75
C ARG A 353 7.89 -1.05 20.10
N ASP A 354 7.61 -0.06 19.27
CA ASP A 354 6.27 0.19 18.73
C ASP A 354 5.97 -0.56 17.43
N GLY A 355 6.85 -1.48 16.99
CA GLY A 355 6.59 -2.36 15.83
C GLY A 355 6.85 -1.74 14.46
N TRP A 356 7.44 -0.55 14.37
CA TRP A 356 7.77 0.09 13.08
C TRP A 356 8.79 -0.70 12.27
N ALA A 357 9.73 -1.39 12.94
CA ALA A 357 10.71 -2.26 12.28
C ALA A 357 10.06 -3.48 11.60
N ASP A 358 9.01 -4.04 12.22
CA ASP A 358 8.23 -5.14 11.61
C ASP A 358 7.41 -4.64 10.41
N ALA A 359 6.79 -3.47 10.52
CA ALA A 359 6.09 -2.84 9.40
C ALA A 359 7.02 -2.59 8.20
N GLU A 360 8.25 -2.11 8.46
CA GLU A 360 9.28 -1.89 7.43
C GLU A 360 9.70 -3.22 6.78
N SER A 361 10.00 -4.24 7.57
CA SER A 361 10.39 -5.57 7.05
C SER A 361 9.31 -6.18 6.15
N ARG A 362 8.04 -6.05 6.52
CA ARG A 362 6.92 -6.54 5.70
C ARG A 362 6.70 -5.74 4.44
N ALA A 363 6.90 -4.42 4.51
CA ALA A 363 6.87 -3.57 3.32
C ALA A 363 8.00 -3.92 2.35
N ASP A 364 9.21 -4.20 2.85
CA ASP A 364 10.34 -4.66 2.04
C ASP A 364 10.06 -5.99 1.33
N ASP A 365 9.36 -6.92 1.97
CA ASP A 365 8.98 -8.19 1.34
C ASP A 365 7.93 -7.98 0.23
N THR A 366 6.96 -7.11 0.44
CA THR A 366 5.99 -6.73 -0.60
C THR A 366 6.67 -5.98 -1.75
N GLU A 367 7.61 -5.07 -1.44
CA GLU A 367 8.42 -4.35 -2.44
C GLU A 367 9.17 -5.28 -3.38
N LYS A 368 9.80 -6.34 -2.86
CA LYS A 368 10.55 -7.32 -3.68
C LYS A 368 9.68 -7.97 -4.75
N LEU A 369 8.45 -8.35 -4.37
CA LEU A 369 7.48 -8.94 -5.29
C LEU A 369 6.91 -7.90 -6.28
N PHE A 370 6.66 -6.69 -5.80
CA PHE A 370 6.27 -5.58 -6.67
C PHE A 370 7.34 -5.29 -7.71
N VAL A 371 8.60 -5.20 -7.32
CA VAL A 371 9.75 -4.96 -8.22
C VAL A 371 9.91 -6.09 -9.23
N GLU A 372 9.61 -7.34 -8.88
CA GLU A 372 9.62 -8.46 -9.82
C GLU A 372 8.61 -8.23 -10.96
N SER A 373 7.37 -7.89 -10.62
CA SER A 373 6.31 -7.60 -11.60
C SER A 373 6.59 -6.31 -12.37
N GLU A 374 7.12 -5.28 -11.70
CA GLU A 374 7.48 -4.00 -12.32
C GLU A 374 8.57 -4.15 -13.38
N LYS A 375 9.51 -5.07 -13.19
CA LYS A 375 10.52 -5.41 -14.22
C LYS A 375 9.90 -5.99 -15.48
N GLU A 376 8.82 -6.75 -15.38
CA GLU A 376 8.11 -7.24 -16.58
C GLU A 376 7.37 -6.12 -17.30
N ILE A 377 6.77 -5.18 -16.56
CA ILE A 377 6.18 -3.95 -17.11
C ILE A 377 7.25 -3.08 -17.79
N LEU A 378 8.39 -2.87 -17.13
CA LEU A 378 9.52 -2.12 -17.71
C LEU A 378 10.00 -2.70 -19.02
N LYS A 379 10.07 -4.03 -19.15
CA LYS A 379 10.47 -4.67 -20.42
C LYS A 379 9.50 -4.35 -21.56
N LEU A 380 8.19 -4.25 -21.26
CA LEU A 380 7.17 -3.85 -22.23
C LEU A 380 7.32 -2.37 -22.60
N MET A 381 7.42 -1.50 -21.59
CA MET A 381 7.55 -0.06 -21.77
C MET A 381 8.82 0.32 -22.55
N LEU A 382 9.97 -0.20 -22.15
CA LEU A 382 11.25 0.07 -22.83
C LEU A 382 11.26 -0.42 -24.28
N ARG A 383 10.50 -1.48 -24.61
CA ARG A 383 10.31 -1.88 -26.00
C ARG A 383 9.49 -0.84 -26.77
N ILE A 384 8.36 -0.39 -26.21
CA ILE A 384 7.49 0.61 -26.85
C ILE A 384 8.26 1.92 -27.04
N PHE A 385 9.03 2.34 -26.04
CA PHE A 385 9.83 3.56 -26.11
C PHE A 385 10.87 3.49 -27.21
N ARG A 386 11.63 2.38 -27.31
CA ARG A 386 12.58 2.18 -28.38
C ARG A 386 11.94 2.20 -29.78
N GLU A 387 10.67 1.80 -29.91
CA GLU A 387 9.95 1.82 -31.18
C GLU A 387 9.38 3.20 -31.52
N LYS A 388 9.09 4.05 -30.52
CA LYS A 388 8.37 5.31 -30.68
C LYS A 388 9.20 6.57 -30.36
N THR A 389 10.30 6.42 -29.62
CA THR A 389 11.19 7.51 -29.18
C THR A 389 12.64 7.13 -29.44
N ASP A 390 13.57 8.08 -29.22
CA ASP A 390 15.00 7.85 -29.31
C ASP A 390 15.61 7.22 -28.04
N ILE A 391 14.78 6.85 -27.06
CA ILE A 391 15.25 6.23 -25.80
C ILE A 391 15.63 4.76 -26.06
N ASP A 392 16.93 4.46 -26.02
CA ASP A 392 17.46 3.10 -26.08
C ASP A 392 18.00 2.65 -24.71
N LEU A 393 17.09 2.47 -23.77
CA LEU A 393 17.40 1.91 -22.46
C LEU A 393 17.19 0.39 -22.44
N SER A 394 18.08 -0.31 -21.76
CA SER A 394 17.92 -1.72 -21.39
C SER A 394 17.53 -1.84 -19.90
N LEU A 395 16.83 -2.93 -19.55
CA LEU A 395 16.46 -3.18 -18.15
C LEU A 395 17.66 -3.22 -17.18
N LYS A 396 18.87 -3.53 -17.68
CA LYS A 396 20.09 -3.57 -16.85
C LYS A 396 20.53 -2.17 -16.41
N GLN A 397 20.15 -1.15 -17.14
CA GLN A 397 20.51 0.25 -16.90
C GLN A 397 19.51 0.97 -15.98
N VAL A 398 18.36 0.35 -15.68
CA VAL A 398 17.29 0.94 -14.88
C VAL A 398 17.05 0.13 -13.61
N LYS A 399 16.97 0.80 -12.47
CA LYS A 399 16.57 0.22 -11.19
C LYS A 399 15.26 0.84 -10.72
N VAL A 400 14.36 0.00 -10.18
CA VAL A 400 13.14 0.46 -9.51
C VAL A 400 13.49 0.83 -8.08
N LYS A 401 13.12 2.03 -7.65
CA LYS A 401 13.44 2.54 -6.31
C LYS A 401 12.17 2.93 -5.56
N PHE A 402 12.01 2.35 -4.39
CA PHE A 402 11.03 2.78 -3.39
C PHE A 402 11.71 3.71 -2.38
N THR A 403 11.00 4.73 -1.98
CA THR A 403 11.43 5.63 -0.90
C THR A 403 10.32 5.74 0.10
N ARG A 404 10.52 5.18 1.29
CA ARG A 404 9.56 5.28 2.39
C ARG A 404 9.95 6.41 3.34
N LYS A 405 9.02 7.34 3.58
CA LYS A 405 9.22 8.46 4.50
C LYS A 405 8.97 7.99 5.92
N ASN A 406 10.00 7.48 6.57
CA ASN A 406 9.97 7.27 8.01
C ASN A 406 10.53 8.51 8.71
N LEU A 407 9.64 9.41 9.15
CA LEU A 407 10.01 10.69 9.79
C LEU A 407 10.87 10.51 11.04
N ALA A 408 10.61 9.46 11.83
CA ALA A 408 11.40 9.15 13.02
C ALA A 408 12.83 8.68 12.70
N ASN A 409 13.04 8.16 11.51
CA ASN A 409 14.33 7.65 11.06
C ASN A 409 15.15 8.70 10.26
N SER A 410 14.49 9.72 9.71
CA SER A 410 15.15 10.74 8.85
C SER A 410 16.22 11.53 9.61
N GLN A 411 15.95 11.89 10.86
CA GLN A 411 16.92 12.61 11.69
C GLN A 411 18.12 11.73 12.04
N SER A 412 17.89 10.48 12.44
CA SER A 412 18.97 9.53 12.72
C SER A 412 19.80 9.22 11.46
N LYS A 413 19.16 9.05 10.32
CA LYS A 413 19.82 8.83 9.03
C LYS A 413 20.66 10.04 8.63
N ALA A 414 20.14 11.25 8.80
CA ALA A 414 20.89 12.49 8.54
C ALA A 414 22.10 12.63 9.48
N GLN A 415 21.97 12.28 10.76
CA GLN A 415 23.09 12.26 11.68
C GLN A 415 24.18 11.26 11.26
N VAL A 416 23.77 10.03 10.91
CA VAL A 416 24.70 9.00 10.40
C VAL A 416 25.42 9.48 9.14
N LEU A 417 24.71 10.14 8.21
CA LEU A 417 25.32 10.73 7.03
C LEU A 417 26.39 11.76 7.41
N CYS A 418 26.06 12.69 8.31
CA CYS A 418 27.00 13.72 8.77
C CYS A 418 28.23 13.11 9.48
N GLU A 419 28.01 12.09 10.33
CA GLU A 419 29.11 11.40 11.04
C GLU A 419 30.04 10.66 10.07
N LEU A 420 29.47 9.98 9.05
CA LEU A 420 30.24 9.27 8.04
C LEU A 420 31.01 10.23 7.13
N LEU A 421 30.40 11.35 6.70
CA LEU A 421 31.05 12.35 5.87
C LEU A 421 32.20 13.09 6.62
N ASN A 422 32.07 13.23 7.94
CA ASN A 422 33.13 13.83 8.77
C ASN A 422 34.29 12.85 9.04
N ASN A 423 34.18 11.57 8.67
CA ASN A 423 35.24 10.60 8.85
C ASN A 423 36.11 10.49 7.61
N PRO A 424 37.39 10.98 7.64
CA PRO A 424 38.27 11.03 6.46
C PRO A 424 38.62 9.62 5.90
N LYS A 425 38.28 8.55 6.61
CA LYS A 425 38.54 7.15 6.15
C LYS A 425 37.37 6.58 5.38
N VAL A 426 36.22 7.26 5.34
CA VAL A 426 35.00 6.79 4.65
C VAL A 426 34.86 7.56 3.34
N HIS A 427 34.80 6.84 2.23
CA HIS A 427 34.53 7.47 0.95
C HIS A 427 33.13 8.09 0.96
N PRO A 428 32.93 9.37 0.51
CA PRO A 428 31.62 10.05 0.58
C PRO A 428 30.48 9.26 -0.05
N LYS A 429 30.69 8.60 -1.17
CA LYS A 429 29.69 7.74 -1.82
C LYS A 429 29.18 6.61 -0.92
N ILE A 430 30.05 6.04 -0.07
CA ILE A 430 29.67 5.01 0.91
C ILE A 430 28.80 5.65 2.00
N ALA A 431 29.09 6.87 2.42
CA ALA A 431 28.28 7.59 3.40
C ALA A 431 26.85 7.82 2.89
N TYR A 432 26.67 8.24 1.65
CA TYR A 432 25.36 8.39 1.01
C TYR A 432 24.65 7.04 0.90
N LEU A 433 25.34 5.98 0.50
CA LEU A 433 24.77 4.65 0.34
C LEU A 433 24.28 4.08 1.68
N VAL A 434 25.09 4.15 2.72
CA VAL A 434 24.79 3.56 4.04
C VAL A 434 23.73 4.36 4.78
N SER A 435 23.73 5.69 4.67
CA SER A 435 22.73 6.53 5.35
C SER A 435 21.31 6.31 4.83
N GLY A 436 21.15 6.01 3.55
CA GLY A 436 19.84 5.80 2.92
C GLY A 436 18.89 7.00 3.07
N VAL A 437 19.43 8.23 3.17
CA VAL A 437 18.65 9.48 3.28
C VAL A 437 18.09 9.89 1.93
N LEU A 438 18.89 9.72 0.88
CA LEU A 438 18.56 10.16 -0.46
C LEU A 438 18.19 8.99 -1.36
N PRO A 439 17.18 9.13 -2.21
CA PRO A 439 16.69 8.03 -3.07
C PRO A 439 17.72 7.66 -4.15
N ASP A 440 18.37 8.61 -4.75
CA ASP A 440 19.43 8.42 -5.74
C ASP A 440 20.79 8.80 -5.16
N VAL A 441 21.60 7.78 -4.87
CA VAL A 441 22.93 7.94 -4.27
C VAL A 441 23.95 8.46 -5.30
N GLU A 442 23.81 8.04 -6.57
CA GLU A 442 24.73 8.44 -7.63
C GLU A 442 24.54 9.91 -7.96
N GLU A 443 23.31 10.33 -8.19
CA GLU A 443 22.96 11.72 -8.48
C GLU A 443 23.31 12.63 -7.30
N ALA A 444 22.98 12.21 -6.06
CA ALA A 444 23.31 12.98 -4.86
C ALA A 444 24.83 13.15 -4.68
N TYR A 445 25.61 12.09 -4.97
CA TYR A 445 27.07 12.15 -4.91
C TYR A 445 27.62 13.08 -5.99
N ARG A 446 27.12 12.99 -7.24
CA ARG A 446 27.52 13.85 -8.35
C ARG A 446 27.28 15.34 -8.02
N MET A 447 26.06 15.69 -7.62
CA MET A 447 25.71 17.06 -7.22
C MET A 447 26.56 17.55 -6.05
N GLY A 448 26.86 16.68 -5.09
CA GLY A 448 27.70 17.01 -3.96
C GLY A 448 29.15 17.29 -4.37
N MET A 449 29.70 16.53 -5.32
CA MET A 449 31.06 16.71 -5.83
C MET A 449 31.16 17.97 -6.69
N GLU A 450 30.23 18.24 -7.59
CA GLU A 450 30.17 19.46 -8.41
C GLU A 450 30.13 20.71 -7.52
N TRP A 451 29.28 20.68 -6.47
CA TRP A 451 29.22 21.79 -5.52
C TRP A 451 30.52 21.97 -4.74
N TYR A 452 31.16 20.86 -4.34
CA TYR A 452 32.45 20.92 -3.64
C TYR A 452 33.55 21.51 -4.52
N GLU A 453 33.65 21.08 -5.77
CA GLU A 453 34.62 21.62 -6.76
C GLU A 453 34.37 23.12 -7.03
N GLU A 454 33.10 23.55 -7.12
CA GLU A 454 32.78 24.99 -7.23
C GLU A 454 33.23 25.79 -6.01
N GLN A 455 33.09 25.28 -4.79
CA GLN A 455 33.50 25.95 -3.56
C GLN A 455 35.03 26.01 -3.48
N GLU A 456 35.70 24.92 -3.85
CA GLU A 456 37.17 24.87 -3.86
C GLU A 456 37.74 25.86 -4.89
N ALA A 457 37.16 25.96 -6.07
CA ALA A 457 37.54 26.96 -7.09
C ALA A 457 37.29 28.39 -6.62
N LYS A 458 36.18 28.68 -5.94
CA LYS A 458 35.90 30.02 -5.36
C LYS A 458 36.91 30.37 -4.28
N THR A 459 37.22 29.45 -3.39
CA THR A 459 38.17 29.64 -2.30
C THR A 459 39.58 29.87 -2.85
N ALA A 460 40.00 29.12 -3.88
CA ALA A 460 41.29 29.30 -4.56
C ALA A 460 41.38 30.69 -5.24
N ALA A 461 40.29 31.13 -5.90
CA ALA A 461 40.26 32.44 -6.53
C ALA A 461 40.27 33.60 -5.52
N GLU A 462 39.68 33.44 -4.36
CA GLU A 462 39.77 34.42 -3.26
C GLU A 462 41.16 34.48 -2.67
N LEU A 463 41.81 33.35 -2.46
CA LEU A 463 43.17 33.25 -1.97
C LEU A 463 44.18 33.90 -2.95
N GLU A 464 44.01 33.67 -4.26
CA GLU A 464 44.81 34.34 -5.30
C GLU A 464 44.65 35.87 -5.28
N LYS A 465 43.42 36.34 -5.08
CA LYS A 465 43.16 37.78 -4.93
C LYS A 465 43.84 38.38 -3.70
N GLU A 466 43.78 37.69 -2.55
CA GLU A 466 44.49 38.12 -1.34
C GLU A 466 46.01 38.16 -1.53
N ILE A 467 46.60 37.10 -2.11
CA ILE A 467 48.06 37.04 -2.41
C ILE A 467 48.46 38.17 -3.35
N ASN A 468 47.68 38.45 -4.39
CA ASN A 468 47.95 39.54 -5.32
C ASN A 468 47.82 40.93 -4.66
N LEU A 469 46.87 41.10 -3.74
CA LEU A 469 46.71 42.31 -2.95
C LEU A 469 47.92 42.53 -2.02
N GLU A 470 48.39 41.50 -1.33
CA GLU A 470 49.56 41.56 -0.46
C GLU A 470 50.82 41.88 -1.24
N ARG A 471 51.03 41.28 -2.43
CA ARG A 471 52.12 41.58 -3.33
C ARG A 471 52.10 43.04 -3.81
N SER A 472 50.91 43.57 -4.13
CA SER A 472 50.79 44.98 -4.55
C SER A 472 51.08 45.95 -3.41
N VAL A 473 50.70 45.60 -2.15
CA VAL A 473 51.04 46.38 -0.97
C VAL A 473 52.56 46.34 -0.63
N GLN A 474 53.20 45.17 -0.82
CA GLN A 474 54.64 45.05 -0.62
C GLN A 474 55.48 45.86 -1.69
N ASN A 475 55.11 45.82 -2.99
CA ASN A 475 55.73 46.61 -4.02
C ASN A 475 55.57 48.12 -3.78
N ASN A 476 54.43 48.60 -3.34
CA ASN A 476 54.20 50.00 -2.99
C ASN A 476 55.04 50.46 -1.74
N ARG A 477 55.43 49.54 -0.87
CA ARG A 477 56.27 49.82 0.29
C ARG A 477 57.76 49.90 -0.11
N GLN A 478 58.22 49.20 -1.15
CA GLN A 478 59.61 49.28 -1.67
C GLN A 478 59.81 50.50 -2.48
N ASP A 479 58.86 51.05 -3.22
CA ASP A 479 58.98 52.30 -3.98
C ASP A 479 58.96 53.58 -3.11
N ASN A 480 58.57 53.48 -1.84
CA ASN A 480 58.56 54.64 -0.91
C ASN A 480 59.70 54.64 0.12
N SER A 481 60.78 53.94 -0.12
CA SER A 481 62.01 54.09 0.70
C SER A 481 62.71 55.39 0.37
N PRO A 482 63.00 56.31 1.34
CA PRO A 482 63.69 57.54 1.09
C PRO A 482 65.11 57.24 0.67
N SER A 483 65.59 57.84 -0.46
CA SER A 483 66.97 57.86 -0.87
C SER A 483 67.77 58.56 0.22
N GLU A 484 68.79 57.92 0.76
CA GLU A 484 69.81 58.56 1.63
C GLU A 484 70.51 59.71 0.88
N PRO A 485 70.74 60.85 1.55
CA PRO A 485 71.51 61.96 0.94
C PRO A 485 73.02 61.60 0.83
N GLU A 486 73.56 61.71 -0.35
CA GLU A 486 75.06 61.71 -0.58
C GLU A 486 75.71 62.83 0.26
N ASP A 487 76.52 62.45 1.20
CA ASP A 487 77.42 63.38 1.93
C ASP A 487 78.68 63.66 1.12
N SER A 488 78.66 64.84 0.51
CA SER A 488 79.88 65.41 -0.14
C SER A 488 80.65 66.15 0.90
N THR A 489 81.80 65.63 1.34
CA THR A 489 82.84 66.41 2.03
C THR A 489 84.15 66.25 1.30
N GLU A 490 84.52 67.34 0.54
CA GLU A 490 85.88 67.67 0.23
C GLU A 490 86.61 68.20 1.49
N ILE A 491 87.82 67.85 1.64
CA ILE A 491 89.12 68.33 2.08
C ILE A 491 89.84 67.30 2.90
#